data_2bc65027f5a7c2eb854d4681b33fea9a
#
_entry.id   2bc65027f5a7c2eb854d4681b33fea9a
#
_cell.length_a   1.000
_cell.length_b   1.000
_cell.length_c   1.000
_cell.angle_alpha   90.00
_cell.angle_beta   90.00
_cell.angle_gamma   90.00
#
_symmetry.space_group_name_H-M   'P 1'
#
loop_
_entity.id
_entity.type
_entity.pdbx_description
1 polymer ?
#
loop_
_entity_poly.entity_id
_entity_poly.type
_entity_poly.pdbx_seq_one_letter_code
_entity_poly.pdbx_strand_id
1 'polypeptide(L)'
;VNGFAEMTKHECLMTNEVRTVRCRGVRRGERLANWIGAWRKHRYAAFTLIELIVVIGIITILAGLVLSTAGYARKKGARARAETEIAAMSAALESYKADNATYVRNTDTDGLDAQTSGNPCAYGDASLYLYKQLSGDTNANFQPPAGAKSYFTFKPNMLGTSPTTTTDACGNTLTPTTVSYIRDPFGNIYGYSTIQETGTTTQGYNPTFDLWSTAGLTTPGQPTASDQNQWIKNW
;
A
#
# COMPACT_ATOMS: atom_id res chain seq x y z
N VAL A 1 -63.02 0.52 10.66
CA VAL A 1 -63.57 -0.83 10.53
C VAL A 1 -62.55 -1.66 9.74
N ASN A 2 -61.99 -2.61 10.42
CA ASN A 2 -60.85 -3.45 10.01
C ASN A 2 -61.25 -4.52 9.01
N GLY A 3 -60.42 -4.76 8.04
CA GLY A 3 -60.43 -5.95 7.19
C GLY A 3 -59.03 -6.48 6.99
N PHE A 4 -58.60 -7.34 7.88
CA PHE A 4 -57.38 -8.17 7.71
C PHE A 4 -57.71 -9.30 6.73
N ALA A 5 -56.95 -9.39 5.64
CA ALA A 5 -56.95 -10.54 4.77
C ALA A 5 -55.86 -11.53 5.26
N GLU A 6 -56.29 -12.67 5.71
CA GLU A 6 -55.49 -13.83 6.07
C GLU A 6 -54.76 -14.38 4.84
N MET A 7 -53.43 -14.38 4.90
CA MET A 7 -52.59 -15.15 3.99
C MET A 7 -52.44 -16.58 4.50
N THR A 8 -53.09 -17.54 3.83
CA THR A 8 -52.91 -18.96 4.09
C THR A 8 -51.50 -19.42 3.72
N LYS A 9 -50.76 -19.87 4.74
CA LYS A 9 -49.46 -20.56 4.60
C LYS A 9 -49.68 -21.91 3.90
N HIS A 10 -49.06 -22.09 2.76
CA HIS A 10 -48.83 -23.42 2.22
C HIS A 10 -47.53 -24.01 2.81
N GLU A 11 -47.66 -25.03 3.65
CA GLU A 11 -46.53 -25.84 4.10
C GLU A 11 -46.14 -26.84 3.02
N CYS A 12 -44.95 -26.74 2.50
CA CYS A 12 -44.30 -27.77 1.71
C CYS A 12 -43.25 -28.48 2.57
N LEU A 13 -43.47 -29.75 2.85
CA LEU A 13 -42.52 -30.62 3.55
C LEU A 13 -41.49 -31.15 2.53
N MET A 14 -40.23 -30.87 2.78
CA MET A 14 -39.10 -31.52 2.07
C MET A 14 -38.74 -32.83 2.77
N THR A 15 -38.85 -33.94 2.07
CA THR A 15 -38.26 -35.21 2.48
C THR A 15 -36.98 -35.48 1.68
N ASN A 16 -35.98 -35.94 2.40
CA ASN A 16 -34.58 -36.00 2.01
C ASN A 16 -34.24 -37.28 1.24
N GLU A 17 -34.96 -37.55 0.15
CA GLU A 17 -34.58 -38.56 -0.83
C GLU A 17 -35.27 -38.26 -2.17
N VAL A 18 -34.45 -38.03 -3.21
CA VAL A 18 -34.85 -37.80 -4.61
C VAL A 18 -35.67 -36.54 -4.85
N ARG A 19 -35.07 -35.58 -5.47
CA ARG A 19 -35.62 -34.27 -5.91
C ARG A 19 -36.91 -34.41 -6.73
N THR A 20 -38.02 -34.61 -6.04
CA THR A 20 -39.36 -34.42 -6.61
C THR A 20 -40.24 -33.69 -5.61
N VAL A 21 -40.53 -32.43 -5.90
CA VAL A 21 -41.52 -31.64 -5.16
C VAL A 21 -42.92 -32.10 -5.59
N ARG A 22 -43.64 -32.83 -4.75
CA ARG A 22 -45.05 -33.16 -4.95
C ARG A 22 -45.91 -32.19 -4.18
N CYS A 23 -46.47 -31.21 -4.83
CA CYS A 23 -47.55 -30.41 -4.29
C CYS A 23 -48.89 -31.10 -4.61
N ARG A 24 -49.63 -31.48 -3.57
CA ARG A 24 -50.98 -32.08 -3.70
C ARG A 24 -52.01 -30.96 -3.54
N GLY A 25 -52.57 -30.51 -4.61
CA GLY A 25 -53.67 -29.53 -4.64
C GLY A 25 -54.67 -29.91 -5.73
N VAL A 26 -55.84 -30.26 -5.29
CA VAL A 26 -56.92 -30.87 -6.05
C VAL A 26 -57.84 -29.87 -6.68
N ARG A 27 -58.26 -30.26 -7.87
CA ARG A 27 -59.59 -30.06 -8.57
C ARG A 27 -59.71 -28.98 -9.61
N ARG A 28 -59.94 -29.53 -10.66
CA ARG A 28 -61.06 -29.57 -11.59
C ARG A 28 -61.04 -28.52 -12.70
N GLY A 29 -60.74 -29.11 -13.85
CA GLY A 29 -61.40 -28.90 -15.13
C GLY A 29 -61.72 -27.47 -15.50
N GLU A 30 -60.80 -26.87 -16.20
CA GLU A 30 -61.17 -26.02 -17.36
C GLU A 30 -59.92 -25.98 -18.25
N ARG A 31 -60.18 -26.51 -19.44
CA ARG A 31 -59.49 -26.26 -20.71
C ARG A 31 -58.03 -25.75 -20.58
N LEU A 32 -57.12 -26.70 -20.73
CA LEU A 32 -55.76 -26.37 -21.17
C LEU A 32 -55.82 -25.74 -22.57
N ALA A 33 -56.21 -24.46 -22.57
CA ALA A 33 -56.02 -23.63 -23.74
C ALA A 33 -54.52 -23.27 -23.79
N ASN A 34 -53.83 -23.92 -24.73
CA ASN A 34 -52.66 -23.46 -25.44
C ASN A 34 -51.83 -22.35 -24.76
N TRP A 35 -51.12 -22.66 -23.67
CA TRP A 35 -49.93 -21.94 -23.29
C TRP A 35 -48.68 -22.65 -23.84
N ILE A 36 -48.68 -22.94 -25.13
CA ILE A 36 -47.42 -23.05 -25.84
C ILE A 36 -46.97 -21.60 -26.06
N GLY A 37 -46.53 -21.00 -24.96
CA GLY A 37 -45.87 -19.72 -24.98
C GLY A 37 -44.78 -19.81 -26.03
N ALA A 38 -44.92 -19.00 -27.07
CA ALA A 38 -43.92 -18.81 -28.10
C ALA A 38 -42.58 -18.52 -27.40
N TRP A 39 -41.76 -19.57 -27.31
CA TRP A 39 -40.34 -19.39 -27.05
C TRP A 39 -39.84 -18.51 -28.18
N ARG A 40 -39.78 -17.19 -27.94
CA ARG A 40 -39.03 -16.30 -28.82
C ARG A 40 -37.64 -16.92 -28.91
N LYS A 41 -37.39 -17.58 -30.04
CA LYS A 41 -36.04 -17.89 -30.47
C LYS A 41 -35.30 -16.54 -30.50
N HIS A 42 -34.63 -16.20 -29.39
CA HIS A 42 -33.60 -15.20 -29.47
C HIS A 42 -32.62 -15.73 -30.52
N ARG A 43 -32.68 -15.13 -31.69
CA ARG A 43 -31.66 -15.33 -32.70
C ARG A 43 -30.40 -14.77 -32.07
N TYR A 44 -29.60 -15.62 -31.45
CA TYR A 44 -28.24 -15.27 -31.13
C TYR A 44 -27.58 -14.99 -32.48
N ALA A 45 -27.35 -13.72 -32.77
CA ALA A 45 -26.50 -13.34 -33.88
C ALA A 45 -25.16 -13.99 -33.62
N ALA A 46 -24.82 -15.03 -34.38
CA ALA A 46 -23.50 -15.63 -34.30
C ALA A 46 -22.50 -14.60 -34.83
N PHE A 47 -21.51 -14.25 -34.01
CA PHE A 47 -20.43 -13.37 -34.45
C PHE A 47 -19.70 -13.97 -35.63
N THR A 48 -19.40 -13.16 -36.62
CA THR A 48 -18.56 -13.58 -37.74
C THR A 48 -17.11 -13.73 -37.26
N LEU A 49 -16.38 -14.66 -37.88
CA LEU A 49 -14.96 -14.87 -37.55
C LEU A 49 -14.16 -13.58 -37.76
N ILE A 50 -14.52 -12.77 -38.77
CA ILE A 50 -13.85 -11.49 -39.04
C ILE A 50 -14.09 -10.45 -37.94
N GLU A 51 -15.30 -10.36 -37.38
CA GLU A 51 -15.59 -9.48 -36.24
C GLU A 51 -14.76 -9.84 -35.04
N LEU A 52 -14.60 -11.15 -34.76
CA LEU A 52 -13.77 -11.61 -33.63
C LEU A 52 -12.31 -11.21 -33.81
N ILE A 53 -11.75 -11.41 -35.01
CA ILE A 53 -10.35 -11.08 -35.33
C ILE A 53 -10.10 -9.56 -35.19
N VAL A 54 -11.02 -8.73 -35.70
CA VAL A 54 -10.90 -7.28 -35.64
C VAL A 54 -10.95 -6.81 -34.18
N VAL A 55 -11.87 -7.34 -33.37
CA VAL A 55 -11.96 -6.98 -31.92
C VAL A 55 -10.69 -7.38 -31.18
N ILE A 56 -10.18 -8.60 -31.39
CA ILE A 56 -8.92 -9.03 -30.76
C ILE A 56 -7.76 -8.13 -31.20
N GLY A 57 -7.69 -7.76 -32.48
CA GLY A 57 -6.67 -6.86 -33.00
C GLY A 57 -6.69 -5.50 -32.30
N ILE A 58 -7.86 -4.88 -32.13
CA ILE A 58 -8.01 -3.60 -31.44
C ILE A 58 -7.63 -3.73 -29.95
N ILE A 59 -8.11 -4.78 -29.27
CA ILE A 59 -7.78 -5.00 -27.86
C ILE A 59 -6.26 -5.18 -27.66
N THR A 60 -5.60 -5.91 -28.55
CA THR A 60 -4.14 -6.13 -28.47
C THR A 60 -3.37 -4.82 -28.61
N ILE A 61 -3.75 -3.96 -29.55
CA ILE A 61 -3.11 -2.63 -29.74
C ILE A 61 -3.34 -1.76 -28.49
N LEU A 62 -4.58 -1.68 -28.01
CA LEU A 62 -4.91 -0.86 -26.83
C LEU A 62 -4.19 -1.38 -25.57
N ALA A 63 -4.16 -2.69 -25.37
CA ALA A 63 -3.44 -3.30 -24.24
C ALA A 63 -1.94 -2.99 -24.29
N GLY A 64 -1.32 -3.05 -25.49
CA GLY A 64 0.07 -2.69 -25.69
C GLY A 64 0.38 -1.24 -25.27
N LEU A 65 -0.47 -0.30 -25.66
CA LEU A 65 -0.33 1.11 -25.28
C LEU A 65 -0.48 1.34 -23.76
N VAL A 66 -1.46 0.69 -23.15
CA VAL A 66 -1.68 0.82 -21.68
C VAL A 66 -0.51 0.24 -20.90
N LEU A 67 0.01 -0.93 -21.29
CA LEU A 67 1.12 -1.57 -20.62
C LEU A 67 2.41 -0.75 -20.71
N SER A 68 2.65 -0.08 -21.84
CA SER A 68 3.86 0.75 -22.02
C SER A 68 3.91 1.96 -21.10
N THR A 69 2.77 2.54 -20.74
CA THR A 69 2.69 3.75 -19.89
C THR A 69 2.56 3.44 -18.39
N ALA A 70 2.12 2.23 -18.02
CA ALA A 70 1.84 1.85 -16.64
C ALA A 70 3.08 1.94 -15.72
N GLY A 71 4.27 1.58 -16.22
CA GLY A 71 5.52 1.65 -15.47
C GLY A 71 5.92 3.09 -15.10
N TYR A 72 5.77 4.00 -16.05
CA TYR A 72 6.05 5.42 -15.83
C TYR A 72 5.08 6.04 -14.82
N ALA A 73 3.78 5.76 -14.96
CA ALA A 73 2.76 6.27 -14.05
C ALA A 73 2.99 5.82 -12.60
N ARG A 74 3.36 4.55 -12.41
CA ARG A 74 3.70 3.99 -11.08
C ARG A 74 4.91 4.69 -10.46
N LYS A 75 6.00 4.90 -11.22
CA LYS A 75 7.19 5.61 -10.73
C LYS A 75 6.87 7.05 -10.35
N LYS A 76 6.10 7.77 -11.16
CA LYS A 76 5.67 9.14 -10.87
C LYS A 76 4.79 9.21 -9.63
N GLY A 77 3.86 8.27 -9.46
CA GLY A 77 3.02 8.16 -8.27
C GLY A 77 3.82 7.84 -7.01
N ALA A 78 4.80 6.92 -7.09
CA ALA A 78 5.71 6.62 -5.99
C ALA A 78 6.54 7.84 -5.58
N ARG A 79 7.02 8.62 -6.55
CA ARG A 79 7.78 9.86 -6.30
C ARG A 79 6.95 10.89 -5.56
N ALA A 80 5.76 11.23 -6.06
CA ALA A 80 4.86 12.20 -5.44
C ALA A 80 4.46 11.77 -4.01
N ARG A 81 4.29 10.46 -3.79
CA ARG A 81 4.02 9.91 -2.47
C ARG A 81 5.23 10.07 -1.54
N ALA A 82 6.44 9.77 -1.97
CA ALA A 82 7.65 9.95 -1.17
C ALA A 82 7.88 11.43 -0.80
N GLU A 83 7.64 12.37 -1.74
CA GLU A 83 7.68 13.81 -1.47
C GLU A 83 6.70 14.21 -0.36
N THR A 84 5.47 13.69 -0.41
CA THR A 84 4.46 13.94 0.63
C THR A 84 4.85 13.33 1.98
N GLU A 85 5.39 12.11 1.98
CA GLU A 85 5.82 11.41 3.20
C GLU A 85 7.01 12.14 3.85
N ILE A 86 8.00 12.60 3.07
CA ILE A 86 9.13 13.39 3.57
C ILE A 86 8.63 14.71 4.17
N ALA A 87 7.75 15.43 3.49
CA ALA A 87 7.20 16.69 4.01
C ALA A 87 6.43 16.46 5.32
N ALA A 88 5.65 15.39 5.42
CA ALA A 88 4.88 15.07 6.63
C ALA A 88 5.78 14.64 7.79
N MET A 89 6.83 13.84 7.55
CA MET A 89 7.82 13.48 8.57
C MET A 89 8.64 14.70 9.00
N SER A 90 8.99 15.60 8.09
CA SER A 90 9.69 16.85 8.43
C SER A 90 8.84 17.73 9.34
N ALA A 91 7.54 17.88 9.09
CA ALA A 91 6.63 18.59 9.99
C ALA A 91 6.51 17.93 11.38
N ALA A 92 6.55 16.60 11.44
CA ALA A 92 6.57 15.86 12.70
C ALA A 92 7.86 16.06 13.47
N LEU A 93 9.01 16.15 12.79
CA LEU A 93 10.31 16.46 13.38
C LEU A 93 10.34 17.87 13.98
N GLU A 94 9.74 18.86 13.33
CA GLU A 94 9.59 20.20 13.89
C GLU A 94 8.71 20.18 15.16
N SER A 95 7.63 19.39 15.16
CA SER A 95 6.77 19.22 16.33
C SER A 95 7.51 18.51 17.47
N TYR A 96 8.32 17.50 17.16
CA TYR A 96 9.18 16.81 18.13
C TYR A 96 10.18 17.79 18.75
N LYS A 97 10.86 18.59 17.92
CA LYS A 97 11.82 19.61 18.40
C LYS A 97 11.18 20.66 19.29
N ALA A 98 9.96 21.09 18.97
CA ALA A 98 9.24 22.08 19.81
C ALA A 98 9.02 21.58 21.23
N ASP A 99 8.82 20.26 21.42
CA ASP A 99 8.62 19.67 22.73
C ASP A 99 9.93 19.26 23.44
N ASN A 100 10.91 18.80 22.66
CA ASN A 100 12.13 18.20 23.21
C ASN A 100 13.37 19.11 23.10
N ALA A 101 13.23 20.30 22.50
CA ALA A 101 14.28 21.28 22.24
C ALA A 101 15.42 20.80 21.33
N THR A 102 15.35 19.57 20.81
CA THR A 102 16.33 18.97 19.88
C THR A 102 15.60 18.11 18.85
N TYR A 103 16.20 17.92 17.69
CA TYR A 103 15.72 16.93 16.73
C TYR A 103 15.95 15.50 17.22
N VAL A 104 15.32 14.54 16.57
CA VAL A 104 15.55 13.11 16.80
C VAL A 104 16.99 12.77 16.45
N ARG A 105 17.86 12.52 17.45
CA ARG A 105 19.28 12.23 17.20
C ARG A 105 19.86 11.20 18.15
N ASN A 106 20.78 10.42 17.62
CA ASN A 106 21.64 9.50 18.34
C ASN A 106 22.93 9.25 17.52
N THR A 107 23.78 8.34 17.98
CA THR A 107 25.01 7.98 17.27
C THR A 107 24.80 7.48 15.85
N ASP A 108 23.67 6.78 15.55
CA ASP A 108 23.38 6.25 14.23
C ASP A 108 22.95 7.35 13.26
N THR A 109 22.14 8.32 13.73
CA THR A 109 21.71 9.47 12.93
C THR A 109 22.83 10.49 12.74
N ASP A 110 23.72 10.65 13.71
CA ASP A 110 24.88 11.54 13.67
C ASP A 110 26.04 10.93 12.84
N GLY A 111 26.06 9.60 12.67
CA GLY A 111 27.06 8.89 11.88
C GLY A 111 26.72 8.70 10.41
N LEU A 112 25.48 8.97 10.00
CA LEU A 112 25.03 8.77 8.63
C LEU A 112 25.20 10.04 7.81
N ASP A 113 25.97 10.01 6.75
CA ASP A 113 26.21 11.14 5.86
C ASP A 113 25.57 10.91 4.48
N ALA A 114 24.61 11.74 4.12
CA ALA A 114 23.92 11.69 2.82
C ALA A 114 24.84 11.97 1.63
N GLN A 115 26.01 12.62 1.84
CA GLN A 115 26.99 12.88 0.77
C GLN A 115 27.77 11.63 0.39
N THR A 116 27.99 10.71 1.34
CA THR A 116 28.86 9.54 1.14
C THR A 116 28.10 8.22 1.12
N SER A 117 26.88 8.18 1.62
CA SER A 117 26.07 6.96 1.76
C SER A 117 24.98 6.87 0.68
N GLY A 118 25.29 6.17 -0.43
CA GLY A 118 24.36 5.92 -1.52
C GLY A 118 23.58 4.60 -1.41
N ASN A 119 23.94 3.76 -0.45
CA ASN A 119 23.32 2.45 -0.25
C ASN A 119 22.22 2.52 0.83
N PRO A 120 20.93 2.32 0.49
CA PRO A 120 19.83 2.32 1.46
C PRO A 120 20.00 1.33 2.61
N CYS A 121 20.76 0.26 2.41
CA CYS A 121 21.01 -0.72 3.47
C CYS A 121 21.77 -0.16 4.68
N ALA A 122 22.51 0.95 4.48
CA ALA A 122 23.20 1.62 5.57
C ALA A 122 22.31 2.51 6.44
N TYR A 123 21.03 2.69 6.06
CA TYR A 123 20.12 3.63 6.74
C TYR A 123 19.27 2.97 7.84
N GLY A 124 19.36 1.64 7.99
CA GLY A 124 18.46 0.84 8.83
C GLY A 124 18.33 1.36 10.26
N ASP A 125 19.45 1.51 10.95
CA ASP A 125 19.48 1.89 12.38
C ASP A 125 18.98 3.34 12.61
N ALA A 126 19.43 4.28 11.76
CA ALA A 126 18.96 5.68 11.82
C ALA A 126 17.46 5.78 11.52
N SER A 127 16.99 5.03 10.52
CA SER A 127 15.58 4.97 10.13
C SER A 127 14.71 4.33 11.21
N LEU A 128 15.17 3.26 11.84
CA LEU A 128 14.48 2.62 12.96
C LEU A 128 14.41 3.56 14.19
N TYR A 129 15.50 4.27 14.47
CA TYR A 129 15.50 5.24 15.57
C TYR A 129 14.51 6.37 15.31
N LEU A 130 14.47 6.90 14.09
CA LEU A 130 13.47 7.90 13.67
C LEU A 130 12.03 7.38 13.89
N TYR A 131 11.74 6.13 13.48
CA TYR A 131 10.44 5.50 13.71
C TYR A 131 10.08 5.51 15.19
N LYS A 132 10.98 5.01 16.06
CA LYS A 132 10.73 4.89 17.49
C LYS A 132 10.38 6.22 18.15
N GLN A 133 11.10 7.28 17.79
CA GLN A 133 10.92 8.60 18.39
C GLN A 133 9.64 9.30 17.88
N LEU A 134 9.36 9.20 16.59
CA LEU A 134 8.18 9.86 16.01
C LEU A 134 6.87 9.10 16.29
N SER A 135 6.90 7.77 16.36
CA SER A 135 5.70 6.97 16.69
C SER A 135 5.42 6.89 18.19
N GLY A 136 6.45 7.09 19.02
CA GLY A 136 6.41 6.81 20.46
C GLY A 136 6.54 5.33 20.80
N ASP A 137 6.71 4.46 19.79
CA ASP A 137 6.88 3.00 19.97
C ASP A 137 8.35 2.65 20.16
N THR A 138 8.84 2.80 21.37
CA THR A 138 10.26 2.59 21.73
C THR A 138 10.75 1.16 21.48
N ASN A 139 9.86 0.18 21.49
CA ASN A 139 10.19 -1.22 21.27
C ASN A 139 10.03 -1.65 19.80
N ALA A 140 9.48 -0.78 18.95
CA ALA A 140 9.18 -1.04 17.54
C ALA A 140 8.30 -2.31 17.34
N ASN A 141 7.32 -2.52 18.21
CA ASN A 141 6.45 -3.69 18.24
C ASN A 141 4.96 -3.35 18.03
N PHE A 142 4.66 -2.17 17.50
CA PHE A 142 3.32 -1.61 17.30
C PHE A 142 2.55 -1.35 18.61
N GLN A 143 3.21 -1.37 19.75
CA GLN A 143 2.62 -1.15 21.08
C GLN A 143 3.37 -0.04 21.82
N PRO A 144 3.04 1.23 21.54
CA PRO A 144 3.63 2.34 22.28
C PRO A 144 3.35 2.20 23.77
N PRO A 145 4.32 2.49 24.65
CA PRO A 145 4.09 2.52 26.09
C PRO A 145 2.95 3.46 26.48
N ALA A 146 2.26 3.16 27.57
CA ALA A 146 1.18 4.01 28.07
C ALA A 146 1.69 5.45 28.31
N GLY A 147 1.03 6.44 27.74
CA GLY A 147 1.42 7.86 27.84
C GLY A 147 2.52 8.29 26.87
N ALA A 148 3.03 7.42 26.00
CA ALA A 148 3.96 7.82 24.95
C ALA A 148 3.31 8.82 23.99
N LYS A 149 4.01 9.91 23.69
CA LYS A 149 3.58 10.90 22.70
C LYS A 149 3.95 10.43 21.31
N SER A 150 2.98 10.40 20.39
CA SER A 150 3.21 10.17 18.97
C SER A 150 3.15 11.49 18.22
N TYR A 151 4.17 11.76 17.41
CA TYR A 151 4.26 12.93 16.52
C TYR A 151 3.87 12.58 15.09
N PHE A 152 4.00 11.30 14.72
CA PHE A 152 3.69 10.82 13.39
C PHE A 152 3.08 9.41 13.42
N THR A 153 1.97 9.23 12.71
CA THR A 153 1.34 7.92 12.55
C THR A 153 1.80 7.28 11.24
N PHE A 154 2.65 6.29 11.35
CA PHE A 154 3.14 5.55 10.18
C PHE A 154 2.07 4.61 9.62
N LYS A 155 1.89 4.62 8.31
CA LYS A 155 1.03 3.65 7.62
C LYS A 155 1.77 2.30 7.52
N PRO A 156 1.06 1.15 7.54
CA PRO A 156 1.71 -0.16 7.46
C PRO A 156 2.64 -0.35 6.26
N ASN A 157 2.32 0.27 5.13
CA ASN A 157 3.13 0.22 3.92
C ASN A 157 4.38 1.11 3.94
N MET A 158 4.53 1.97 4.94
CA MET A 158 5.76 2.74 5.22
C MET A 158 6.72 2.00 6.15
N LEU A 159 6.40 0.78 6.57
CA LEU A 159 7.17 0.07 7.58
C LEU A 159 7.85 -1.16 6.97
N GLY A 160 9.09 -1.38 7.35
CA GLY A 160 9.86 -2.57 7.04
C GLY A 160 9.39 -3.75 7.90
N THR A 161 8.31 -4.38 7.50
CA THR A 161 7.70 -5.55 8.16
C THR A 161 7.31 -6.59 7.12
N SER A 162 7.08 -7.83 7.55
CA SER A 162 6.59 -8.90 6.68
C SER A 162 5.56 -9.76 7.42
N PRO A 163 4.51 -10.27 6.76
CA PRO A 163 3.55 -11.18 7.38
C PRO A 163 4.14 -12.51 7.86
N THR A 164 5.31 -12.86 7.35
CA THR A 164 6.11 -14.01 7.79
C THR A 164 7.53 -13.57 8.04
N THR A 165 8.26 -14.26 8.91
CA THR A 165 9.68 -13.95 9.13
C THR A 165 10.46 -14.20 7.84
N THR A 166 11.01 -13.12 7.27
CA THR A 166 11.80 -13.13 6.02
C THR A 166 13.02 -12.24 6.18
N THR A 167 13.96 -12.37 5.27
CA THR A 167 15.13 -11.49 5.18
C THR A 167 15.00 -10.64 3.92
N ASP A 168 15.18 -9.32 4.04
CA ASP A 168 15.17 -8.41 2.90
C ASP A 168 16.50 -8.43 2.12
N ALA A 169 16.59 -7.65 1.05
CA ALA A 169 17.79 -7.54 0.24
C ALA A 169 19.00 -6.94 0.98
N CYS A 170 18.76 -6.26 2.09
CA CYS A 170 19.79 -5.68 2.96
C CYS A 170 20.24 -6.61 4.09
N GLY A 171 19.66 -7.80 4.21
CA GLY A 171 19.94 -8.74 5.29
C GLY A 171 19.13 -8.46 6.58
N ASN A 172 18.21 -7.50 6.59
CA ASN A 172 17.38 -7.24 7.75
C ASN A 172 16.31 -8.32 7.91
N THR A 173 16.11 -8.78 9.14
CA THR A 173 15.02 -9.70 9.46
C THR A 173 13.72 -8.90 9.58
N LEU A 174 12.74 -9.21 8.72
CA LEU A 174 11.40 -8.64 8.76
C LEU A 174 10.46 -9.64 9.42
N THR A 175 9.65 -9.16 10.36
CA THR A 175 8.68 -9.97 11.11
C THR A 175 7.30 -9.30 11.09
N PRO A 176 6.23 -10.04 11.41
CA PRO A 176 4.90 -9.46 11.53
C PRO A 176 4.69 -8.62 12.79
N THR A 177 5.58 -8.75 13.77
CA THR A 177 5.42 -8.17 15.11
C THR A 177 6.36 -7.03 15.42
N THR A 178 7.37 -6.78 14.57
CA THR A 178 8.36 -5.72 14.79
C THR A 178 8.62 -4.92 13.53
N VAL A 179 8.94 -3.65 13.72
CA VAL A 179 9.38 -2.74 12.67
C VAL A 179 10.89 -2.73 12.62
N SER A 180 11.47 -2.94 11.44
CA SER A 180 12.92 -2.93 11.23
C SER A 180 13.42 -1.57 10.73
N TYR A 181 12.59 -0.82 9.98
CA TYR A 181 12.93 0.51 9.44
C TYR A 181 11.69 1.19 8.84
N ILE A 182 11.85 2.46 8.42
CA ILE A 182 10.85 3.16 7.62
C ILE A 182 11.15 2.93 6.13
N ARG A 183 10.17 2.46 5.39
CA ARG A 183 10.29 2.10 3.97
C ARG A 183 9.64 3.16 3.07
N ASP A 184 10.35 3.52 2.01
CA ASP A 184 9.85 4.42 0.98
C ASP A 184 8.90 3.70 -0.03
N PRO A 185 8.17 4.44 -0.88
CA PRO A 185 7.29 3.87 -1.90
C PRO A 185 7.99 3.06 -3.00
N PHE A 186 9.32 3.10 -3.07
CA PHE A 186 10.12 2.31 -4.01
C PHE A 186 10.63 0.99 -3.39
N GLY A 187 10.45 0.82 -2.07
CA GLY A 187 10.87 -0.36 -1.34
C GLY A 187 12.20 -0.21 -0.58
N ASN A 188 12.88 0.93 -0.72
CA ASN A 188 14.13 1.23 -0.04
C ASN A 188 13.90 1.79 1.36
N ILE A 189 14.96 1.85 2.16
CA ILE A 189 14.95 2.46 3.50
C ILE A 189 15.07 3.97 3.35
N TYR A 190 14.26 4.75 4.07
CA TYR A 190 14.45 6.20 4.19
C TYR A 190 15.75 6.51 4.92
N GLY A 191 16.55 7.40 4.36
CA GLY A 191 17.72 7.96 5.04
C GLY A 191 17.32 9.12 5.94
N TYR A 192 17.86 9.16 7.15
CA TYR A 192 17.70 10.24 8.10
C TYR A 192 19.02 10.53 8.81
N SER A 193 19.45 11.78 8.81
CA SER A 193 20.74 12.19 9.37
C SER A 193 20.63 13.51 10.11
N THR A 194 21.37 13.60 11.21
CA THR A 194 21.58 14.82 12.01
C THR A 194 23.07 15.17 12.10
N ILE A 195 23.88 14.66 11.17
CA ILE A 195 25.34 14.78 11.21
C ILE A 195 25.82 16.25 11.25
N GLN A 196 25.15 17.14 10.53
CA GLN A 196 25.55 18.55 10.50
C GLN A 196 25.21 19.28 11.81
N GLU A 197 24.21 18.82 12.59
CA GLU A 197 23.88 19.35 13.92
C GLU A 197 25.01 19.06 14.93
N THR A 198 25.91 18.10 14.65
CA THR A 198 27.11 17.85 15.48
C THR A 198 28.15 18.96 15.41
N GLY A 199 27.98 19.94 14.53
CA GLY A 199 28.92 21.03 14.28
C GLY A 199 29.89 20.77 13.12
N THR A 200 29.75 19.68 12.37
CA THR A 200 30.53 19.42 11.15
C THR A 200 29.88 20.13 9.97
N THR A 201 30.56 21.12 9.40
CA THR A 201 30.05 21.90 8.26
C THR A 201 30.36 21.28 6.91
N THR A 202 31.08 20.18 6.85
CA THR A 202 31.55 19.51 5.63
C THR A 202 30.77 18.28 5.25
N GLN A 203 29.88 17.81 6.15
CA GLN A 203 29.06 16.61 5.99
C GLN A 203 27.58 16.96 6.09
N GLY A 204 26.71 16.18 5.43
CA GLY A 204 25.29 16.50 5.34
C GLY A 204 25.00 17.72 4.47
N TYR A 205 23.72 18.10 4.40
CA TYR A 205 23.25 19.21 3.57
C TYR A 205 22.52 20.29 4.36
N ASN A 206 21.69 19.90 5.34
CA ASN A 206 20.95 20.81 6.18
C ASN A 206 21.59 20.93 7.58
N PRO A 207 21.64 22.16 8.15
CA PRO A 207 22.20 22.38 9.49
C PRO A 207 21.34 21.73 10.60
N THR A 208 20.18 21.22 10.29
CA THR A 208 19.24 20.62 11.23
C THR A 208 19.16 19.10 11.05
N PHE A 209 18.56 18.65 9.97
CA PHE A 209 18.48 17.26 9.62
C PHE A 209 18.34 17.07 8.10
N ASP A 210 18.86 15.97 7.60
CA ASP A 210 18.65 15.48 6.24
C ASP A 210 17.68 14.31 6.27
N LEU A 211 16.66 14.35 5.41
CA LEU A 211 15.68 13.27 5.24
C LEU A 211 15.49 13.02 3.74
N TRP A 212 15.70 11.77 3.30
CA TRP A 212 15.67 11.45 1.88
C TRP A 212 15.22 10.03 1.56
N SER A 213 14.75 9.85 0.32
CA SER A 213 14.57 8.58 -0.37
C SER A 213 15.50 8.56 -1.58
N THR A 214 16.13 7.44 -1.84
CA THR A 214 16.97 7.25 -3.04
C THR A 214 16.18 7.06 -4.33
N ALA A 215 14.83 7.16 -4.27
CA ALA A 215 13.91 6.99 -5.41
C ALA A 215 14.08 5.64 -6.15
N GLY A 216 14.42 4.59 -5.40
CA GLY A 216 14.65 3.25 -5.92
C GLY A 216 16.07 2.99 -6.40
N LEU A 217 16.98 3.97 -6.30
CA LEU A 217 18.40 3.78 -6.60
C LEU A 217 19.10 3.08 -5.43
N THR A 218 20.08 2.26 -5.76
CA THR A 218 21.00 1.64 -4.80
C THR A 218 22.40 1.79 -5.37
N THR A 219 23.16 2.75 -4.83
CA THR A 219 24.53 3.01 -5.26
C THR A 219 25.49 2.46 -4.21
N PRO A 220 26.27 1.43 -4.49
CA PRO A 220 27.30 0.96 -3.57
C PRO A 220 28.33 2.07 -3.30
N GLY A 221 28.50 2.44 -2.03
CA GLY A 221 29.44 3.49 -1.64
C GLY A 221 28.94 4.91 -1.86
N GLN A 222 29.81 5.81 -2.29
CA GLN A 222 29.50 7.22 -2.44
C GLN A 222 28.60 7.48 -3.65
N PRO A 223 27.43 8.15 -3.48
CA PRO A 223 26.55 8.47 -4.59
C PRO A 223 27.16 9.57 -5.46
N THR A 224 26.89 9.51 -6.76
CA THR A 224 27.26 10.60 -7.68
C THR A 224 26.27 11.76 -7.57
N ALA A 225 26.68 12.94 -8.04
CA ALA A 225 25.75 14.08 -8.13
C ALA A 225 24.52 13.76 -9.01
N SER A 226 24.68 12.92 -10.03
CA SER A 226 23.58 12.45 -10.88
C SER A 226 22.60 11.55 -10.12
N ASP A 227 23.07 10.71 -9.22
CA ASP A 227 22.22 9.87 -8.36
C ASP A 227 21.44 10.73 -7.39
N GLN A 228 22.11 11.65 -6.71
CA GLN A 228 21.50 12.56 -5.73
C GLN A 228 20.47 13.52 -6.35
N ASN A 229 20.63 13.89 -7.63
CA ASN A 229 19.63 14.68 -8.36
C ASN A 229 18.32 13.92 -8.61
N GLN A 230 18.35 12.59 -8.56
CA GLN A 230 17.17 11.76 -8.68
C GLN A 230 16.51 11.48 -7.32
N TRP A 231 17.20 11.69 -6.23
CA TRP A 231 16.67 11.50 -4.90
C TRP A 231 15.50 12.44 -4.60
N ILE A 232 14.69 12.04 -3.67
CA ILE A 232 13.62 12.85 -3.09
C ILE A 232 14.09 13.23 -1.69
N LYS A 233 14.18 14.51 -1.40
CA LYS A 233 14.96 15.01 -0.27
C LYS A 233 14.42 16.34 0.22
N ASN A 234 14.78 16.72 1.46
CA ASN A 234 14.32 17.96 2.09
C ASN A 234 15.28 19.16 1.93
N TRP A 235 16.34 19.00 1.11
CA TRP A 235 17.31 20.08 0.79
C TRP A 235 17.37 20.44 -0.68
#